data_2ff783fbde0f372b2633869e2e7f42de
#
_entry.id   2ff783fbde0f372b2633869e2e7f42de
#
_cell.length_a   1.000
_cell.length_b   1.000
_cell.length_c   1.000
_cell.angle_alpha   90.00
_cell.angle_beta   90.00
_cell.angle_gamma   90.00
#
_symmetry.space_group_name_H-M   'P 1'
#
loop_
_entity.id
_entity.type
_entity.pdbx_description
1 polymer ?
#
loop_
_entity_poly.entity_id
_entity_poly.type
_entity_poly.pdbx_seq_one_letter_code
_entity_poly.pdbx_strand_id
1 'polypeptide(L)' 'MQNNVLILDFGSQYTQLIARRVRELNVYCEIHPYNKIPKNLNYFKALILSGSPYS' A
#
# COMPACT_ATOMS: atom_id res chain seq x y z
N MET A 1 -10.38 7.47 -14.52
CA MET A 1 -10.67 6.94 -13.18
C MET A 1 -9.44 6.27 -12.62
N GLN A 2 -9.06 6.59 -11.39
CA GLN A 2 -7.84 6.08 -10.79
C GLN A 2 -8.14 4.91 -9.89
N ASN A 3 -7.28 3.89 -10.00
CA ASN A 3 -7.29 2.78 -9.06
C ASN A 3 -6.23 3.08 -8.01
N ASN A 4 -6.68 3.48 -6.84
CA ASN A 4 -5.76 3.86 -5.76
C ASN A 4 -5.52 2.67 -4.86
N VAL A 5 -4.25 2.40 -4.58
CA VAL A 5 -3.84 1.26 -3.75
C VAL A 5 -3.19 1.78 -2.49
N LEU A 6 -3.61 1.24 -1.35
CA LEU A 6 -2.99 1.56 -0.07
C LEU A 6 -2.06 0.41 0.32
N ILE A 7 -0.82 0.74 0.63
CA ILE A 7 0.17 -0.22 1.11
C ILE A 7 0.44 0.08 2.57
N LEU A 8 0.14 -0.86 3.45
CA LEU A 8 0.46 -0.73 4.87
C LEU A 8 1.80 -1.39 5.14
N ASP A 9 2.71 -0.61 5.71
CA ASP A 9 4.08 -1.05 5.96
C ASP A 9 4.19 -1.57 7.38
N PHE A 10 4.44 -2.87 7.51
CA PHE A 10 4.66 -3.55 8.79
C PHE A 10 6.14 -3.81 9.04
N GLY A 11 7.01 -3.05 8.37
CA GLY A 11 8.45 -3.18 8.58
C GLY A 11 9.15 -4.03 7.54
N SER A 12 8.51 -4.26 6.41
CA SER A 12 9.10 -5.06 5.34
C SER A 12 10.14 -4.25 4.56
N GLN A 13 11.24 -4.88 4.23
CA GLN A 13 12.22 -4.26 3.35
C GLN A 13 11.75 -4.24 1.90
N TYR A 14 10.65 -4.92 1.61
CA TYR A 14 10.13 -5.00 0.24
C TYR A 14 9.05 -3.97 -0.06
N THR A 15 8.68 -3.15 0.92
CA THR A 15 7.58 -2.19 0.74
C THR A 15 7.82 -1.26 -0.44
N GLN A 16 9.03 -0.72 -0.57
CA GLN A 16 9.34 0.20 -1.66
C GLN A 16 9.32 -0.52 -3.01
N LEU A 17 9.75 -1.76 -3.04
CA LEU A 17 9.73 -2.54 -4.26
C LEU A 17 8.30 -2.82 -4.72
N ILE A 18 7.42 -3.14 -3.77
CA ILE A 18 6.00 -3.36 -4.06
C ILE A 18 5.40 -2.08 -4.64
N ALA A 19 5.68 -0.94 -4.01
CA ALA A 19 5.16 0.34 -4.49
C ALA A 19 5.62 0.63 -5.90
N ARG A 20 6.89 0.36 -6.19
CA ARG A 20 7.45 0.58 -7.53
C ARG A 20 6.71 -0.27 -8.56
N ARG A 21 6.48 -1.55 -8.24
CA ARG A 21 5.78 -2.45 -9.17
C ARG A 21 4.37 -1.97 -9.44
N VAL A 22 3.68 -1.50 -8.40
CA VAL A 22 2.32 -0.98 -8.58
C VAL A 22 2.33 0.23 -9.49
N ARG A 23 3.30 1.13 -9.31
CA ARG A 23 3.40 2.33 -10.14
C ARG A 23 3.75 2.01 -11.59
N GLU A 24 4.52 0.96 -11.80
CA GLU A 24 4.85 0.54 -13.17
C GLU A 24 3.61 0.10 -13.94
N LEU A 25 2.56 -0.25 -13.23
CA LEU A 25 1.29 -0.61 -13.84
C LEU A 25 0.36 0.59 -14.03
N ASN A 26 0.90 1.80 -13.85
CA ASN A 26 0.15 3.05 -13.94
C ASN A 26 -0.96 3.13 -12.89
N VAL A 27 -0.69 2.57 -11.72
CA VAL A 27 -1.63 2.59 -10.61
C VAL A 27 -1.06 3.49 -9.53
N TYR A 28 -1.88 4.43 -9.04
CA TYR A 28 -1.46 5.28 -7.94
C TYR A 28 -1.44 4.48 -6.63
N CYS A 29 -0.40 4.66 -5.82
CA CYS A 29 -0.34 4.00 -4.53
C CYS A 29 0.22 4.95 -3.48
N GLU A 30 -0.17 4.70 -2.23
CA GLU A 30 0.36 5.39 -1.07
C GLU A 30 0.86 4.37 -0.07
N ILE A 31 1.95 4.70 0.60
CA ILE A 31 2.51 3.86 1.65
C ILE A 31 2.26 4.55 2.99
N HIS A 32 1.64 3.83 3.91
CA HIS A 32 1.41 4.33 5.26
C HIS A 32 1.91 3.30 6.27
N PRO A 33 2.46 3.77 7.41
CA PRO A 33 2.80 2.85 8.49
C PRO A 33 1.56 2.12 9.00
N TYR A 34 1.76 0.88 9.46
CA TYR A 34 0.63 0.08 9.92
C TYR A 34 -0.11 0.74 11.07
N ASN A 35 0.58 1.56 11.88
CA ASN A 35 -0.01 2.22 13.04
C ASN A 35 -0.53 3.61 12.75
N LYS A 36 -0.55 4.02 11.47
CA LYS A 36 -1.07 5.32 11.06
C LYS A 36 -1.92 5.14 9.82
N ILE A 37 -2.97 4.36 9.97
CA ILE A 37 -3.88 4.06 8.87
C ILE A 37 -4.67 5.32 8.53
N PRO A 38 -4.74 5.71 7.26
CA PRO A 38 -5.51 6.89 6.88
C PRO A 38 -6.99 6.68 7.16
N LYS A 39 -7.68 7.76 7.50
CA LYS A 39 -9.11 7.68 7.84
C LYS A 39 -9.97 7.45 6.62
N ASN A 40 -9.51 7.86 5.46
CA ASN A 40 -10.32 7.87 4.26
C ASN A 40 -10.09 6.60 3.44
N LEU A 41 -10.43 5.45 4.02
CA LEU A 41 -10.16 4.17 3.37
C LEU A 41 -10.98 3.97 2.09
N ASN A 42 -12.10 4.63 1.96
CA ASN A 42 -12.93 4.51 0.75
C ASN A 42 -12.24 5.08 -0.49
N TYR A 43 -11.21 5.87 -0.28
CA TYR A 43 -10.42 6.42 -1.38
C TYR A 43 -9.65 5.33 -2.11
N PHE A 44 -9.36 4.22 -1.44
CA PHE A 44 -8.51 3.16 -1.98
C PHE A 44 -9.36 2.00 -2.49
N LYS A 45 -8.94 1.45 -3.63
CA LYS A 45 -9.62 0.32 -4.25
C LYS A 45 -9.02 -1.01 -3.82
N ALA A 46 -7.80 -1.00 -3.31
CA ALA A 46 -7.13 -2.22 -2.90
C ALA A 46 -6.21 -1.94 -1.73
N LEU A 47 -5.93 -2.97 -0.96
CA LEU A 47 -5.08 -2.89 0.23
C LEU A 47 -4.01 -3.97 0.13
N ILE A 48 -2.76 -3.57 0.33
CA ILE A 48 -1.63 -4.49 0.38
C ILE A 48 -1.00 -4.40 1.75
N LEU A 49 -0.82 -5.53 2.41
CA LEU A 49 -0.14 -5.61 3.70
C LEU A 49 1.29 -6.11 3.46
N SER A 50 2.26 -5.25 3.68
CA SER A 50 3.65 -5.57 3.41
C SER A 50 4.38 -5.89 4.70
N GLY A 51 4.83 -7.12 4.84
CA GLY A 51 5.53 -7.56 6.05
C GLY A 51 4.60 -7.93 7.18
N SER A 52 3.37 -8.31 6.85
CA SER A 52 2.41 -8.72 7.88
C SER A 52 2.95 -9.94 8.63
N PRO A 53 2.81 -9.97 9.98
CA PRO A 53 3.26 -11.12 10.77
C PRO A 53 2.49 -12.39 10.47
N TYR A 54 1.38 -12.29 9.76
CA TYR A 54 0.55 -13.44 9.43
C TYR A 54 0.73 -13.93 8.01
N SER A 55 1.66 -13.34 7.29
CA SER A 55 1.92 -13.75 5.91
C SER A 55 2.75 -15.03 5.85
#